data_d09ef2eecfea4cc1e5ef1b3d62450961
#
_entry.id   d09ef2eecfea4cc1e5ef1b3d62450961
#
_cell.length_a   1.000
_cell.length_b   1.000
_cell.length_c   1.000
_cell.angle_alpha   90.00
_cell.angle_beta   90.00
_cell.angle_gamma   90.00
#
_symmetry.space_group_name_H-M   'P 1'
#
loop_
_entity.id
_entity.type
_entity.pdbx_description
1 polymer ?
#
loop_
_entity_poly.entity_id
_entity_poly.type
_entity_poly.pdbx_seq_one_letter_code
_entity_poly.pdbx_strand_id
1 'polypeptide(L)'
;MKEGYVIRNQDIPHFLTFTVVDWVDVFTRKVYRDILLDSLKFCQEHKGLVLTGYVVMSNHIHLMAQSKDGKLSDLIKDIKKFTAQKILKRIVEAGESRSDWMLKRFEFAAKSNSKNSEYQFWQVGNHPEEIFTEKFLWSKLNYIHMNPVRSGIVSKASDYLYSSASNYVGKESLLDVSLADNPIINPLKSSGFDVDIDLW
;
A
#
# COMPACT_ATOMS: atom_id res chain seq x y z
N MET A 1 -8.01 19.71 16.93
CA MET A 1 -7.31 18.44 16.66
C MET A 1 -7.97 17.84 15.43
N LYS A 2 -7.23 17.64 14.32
CA LYS A 2 -7.77 16.86 13.20
C LYS A 2 -7.94 15.44 13.70
N GLU A 3 -9.16 14.94 13.76
CA GLU A 3 -9.43 13.53 14.01
C GLU A 3 -8.65 12.72 12.96
N GLY A 4 -7.64 12.00 13.43
CA GLY A 4 -6.94 11.06 12.58
C GLY A 4 -7.95 10.03 12.09
N TYR A 5 -7.96 9.72 10.80
CA TYR A 5 -8.79 8.66 10.23
C TYR A 5 -8.54 7.36 10.98
N VAL A 6 -9.50 6.94 11.79
CA VAL A 6 -9.43 5.74 12.64
C VAL A 6 -10.18 4.63 11.92
N ILE A 7 -9.57 3.44 11.85
CA ILE A 7 -10.27 2.22 11.42
C ILE A 7 -11.27 1.86 12.53
N ARG A 8 -12.54 2.03 12.25
CA ARG A 8 -13.62 1.75 13.24
C ARG A 8 -14.01 0.29 13.19
N ASN A 9 -14.27 -0.24 12.01
CA ASN A 9 -14.60 -1.65 11.83
C ASN A 9 -13.35 -2.43 11.41
N GLN A 10 -12.83 -3.27 12.32
CA GLN A 10 -11.61 -4.05 12.10
C GLN A 10 -11.83 -5.30 11.25
N ASP A 11 -13.10 -5.70 11.03
CA ASP A 11 -13.46 -6.98 10.42
C ASP A 11 -13.74 -6.91 8.92
N ILE A 12 -13.84 -5.69 8.37
CA ILE A 12 -14.11 -5.49 6.95
C ILE A 12 -12.86 -5.04 6.17
N PRO A 13 -12.83 -5.23 4.84
CA PRO A 13 -11.75 -4.72 4.00
C PRO A 13 -11.69 -3.19 4.02
N HIS A 14 -10.48 -2.67 3.95
CA HIS A 14 -10.21 -1.23 3.85
C HIS A 14 -9.29 -0.92 2.69
N PHE A 15 -9.57 0.17 2.01
CA PHE A 15 -8.58 0.84 1.17
C PHE A 15 -7.73 1.76 2.04
N LEU A 16 -6.42 1.62 1.92
CA LEU A 16 -5.42 2.30 2.76
C LEU A 16 -4.37 2.97 1.89
N THR A 17 -3.91 4.14 2.33
CA THR A 17 -2.79 4.84 1.71
C THR A 17 -1.73 5.16 2.75
N PHE A 18 -0.49 4.70 2.53
CA PHE A 18 0.66 5.11 3.34
C PHE A 18 1.57 5.98 2.47
N THR A 19 1.78 7.21 2.90
CA THR A 19 2.60 8.17 2.17
C THR A 19 3.89 8.45 2.97
N VAL A 20 5.02 8.48 2.29
CA VAL A 20 6.28 8.95 2.89
C VAL A 20 6.17 10.45 3.16
N VAL A 21 6.69 10.93 4.28
CA VAL A 21 6.67 12.37 4.60
C VAL A 21 7.32 13.17 3.46
N ASP A 22 6.80 14.37 3.24
CA ASP A 22 7.23 15.29 2.18
C ASP A 22 7.27 14.65 0.78
N TRP A 23 6.54 13.56 0.56
CA TRP A 23 6.49 12.82 -0.70
C TRP A 23 7.87 12.36 -1.20
N VAL A 24 8.80 12.12 -0.28
CA VAL A 24 10.15 11.63 -0.63
C VAL A 24 10.04 10.31 -1.37
N ASP A 25 10.64 10.24 -2.56
CA ASP A 25 10.55 9.13 -3.51
C ASP A 25 11.47 7.94 -3.16
N VAL A 26 11.36 7.44 -1.94
CA VAL A 26 12.19 6.36 -1.37
C VAL A 26 12.10 5.08 -2.22
N PHE A 27 10.90 4.73 -2.66
CA PHE A 27 10.63 3.48 -3.37
C PHE A 27 11.05 3.48 -4.85
N THR A 28 11.84 4.46 -5.30
CA THR A 28 12.55 4.38 -6.59
C THR A 28 13.63 3.32 -6.59
N ARG A 29 14.18 2.96 -5.42
CA ARG A 29 15.17 1.88 -5.29
C ARG A 29 14.55 0.56 -4.88
N LYS A 30 14.95 -0.51 -5.57
CA LYS A 30 14.47 -1.88 -5.34
C LYS A 30 14.57 -2.31 -3.88
N VAL A 31 15.71 -2.04 -3.24
CA VAL A 31 15.97 -2.47 -1.84
C VAL A 31 14.92 -1.99 -0.84
N TYR A 32 14.37 -0.79 -1.03
CA TYR A 32 13.34 -0.26 -0.12
C TYR A 32 11.95 -0.85 -0.42
N ARG A 33 11.68 -1.15 -1.69
CA ARG A 33 10.47 -1.89 -2.08
C ARG A 33 10.49 -3.31 -1.54
N ASP A 34 11.65 -3.99 -1.61
CA ASP A 34 11.81 -5.34 -1.07
C ASP A 34 11.54 -5.37 0.44
N ILE A 35 12.10 -4.44 1.23
CA ILE A 35 11.83 -4.33 2.67
C ILE A 35 10.32 -4.21 2.95
N LEU A 36 9.60 -3.43 2.14
CA LEU A 36 8.16 -3.27 2.29
C LEU A 36 7.41 -4.56 1.95
N LEU A 37 7.73 -5.19 0.80
CA LEU A 37 7.08 -6.43 0.36
C LEU A 37 7.35 -7.58 1.33
N ASP A 38 8.58 -7.73 1.82
CA ASP A 38 8.93 -8.74 2.84
C ASP A 38 8.11 -8.54 4.12
N SER A 39 7.89 -7.28 4.54
CA SER A 39 7.05 -6.97 5.69
C SER A 39 5.57 -7.35 5.46
N LEU A 40 5.04 -7.07 4.27
CA LEU A 40 3.67 -7.46 3.91
C LEU A 40 3.53 -8.97 3.86
N LYS A 41 4.46 -9.67 3.21
CA LYS A 41 4.50 -11.13 3.12
C LYS A 41 4.55 -11.77 4.51
N PHE A 42 5.45 -11.29 5.39
CA PHE A 42 5.51 -11.74 6.76
C PHE A 42 4.18 -11.58 7.51
N CYS A 43 3.50 -10.46 7.31
CA CYS A 43 2.18 -10.23 7.93
C CYS A 43 1.09 -11.14 7.36
N GLN A 44 1.16 -11.50 6.07
CA GLN A 44 0.26 -12.49 5.47
C GLN A 44 0.47 -13.88 6.08
N GLU A 45 1.72 -14.31 6.21
CA GLU A 45 2.09 -15.65 6.69
C GLU A 45 1.87 -15.82 8.21
N HIS A 46 2.11 -14.77 9.01
CA HIS A 46 2.23 -14.90 10.47
C HIS A 46 1.26 -14.05 11.27
N LYS A 47 0.59 -13.07 10.68
CA LYS A 47 -0.24 -12.11 11.42
C LYS A 47 -1.67 -11.95 10.87
N GLY A 48 -2.08 -12.82 9.96
CA GLY A 48 -3.44 -12.82 9.43
C GLY A 48 -3.77 -11.64 8.52
N LEU A 49 -2.78 -10.99 7.90
CA LEU A 49 -3.03 -9.97 6.87
C LEU A 49 -3.61 -10.64 5.63
N VAL A 50 -4.73 -10.13 5.15
CA VAL A 50 -5.32 -10.50 3.86
C VAL A 50 -5.22 -9.28 2.95
N LEU A 51 -4.57 -9.45 1.80
CA LEU A 51 -4.51 -8.44 0.74
C LEU A 51 -5.44 -8.84 -0.40
N THR A 52 -6.26 -7.90 -0.86
CA THR A 52 -7.05 -8.05 -2.09
C THR A 52 -6.40 -7.27 -3.23
N GLY A 53 -5.67 -6.20 -2.91
CA GLY A 53 -4.93 -5.44 -3.91
C GLY A 53 -3.82 -4.61 -3.30
N TYR A 54 -2.77 -4.33 -4.08
CA TYR A 54 -1.70 -3.42 -3.67
C TYR A 54 -1.02 -2.78 -4.88
N VAL A 55 -0.40 -1.62 -4.64
CA VAL A 55 0.59 -1.01 -5.53
C VAL A 55 1.60 -0.22 -4.71
N VAL A 56 2.89 -0.38 -5.04
CA VAL A 56 3.98 0.40 -4.44
C VAL A 56 4.46 1.43 -5.44
N MET A 57 4.08 2.69 -5.22
CA MET A 57 4.55 3.83 -6.03
C MET A 57 5.87 4.37 -5.49
N SER A 58 6.45 5.40 -6.11
CA SER A 58 7.77 5.93 -5.72
C SER A 58 7.83 6.49 -4.31
N ASN A 59 6.74 7.01 -3.76
CA ASN A 59 6.66 7.72 -2.49
C ASN A 59 5.45 7.38 -1.62
N HIS A 60 4.60 6.46 -2.08
CA HIS A 60 3.43 5.99 -1.34
C HIS A 60 3.05 4.58 -1.78
N ILE A 61 2.21 3.96 -0.97
CA ILE A 61 1.60 2.67 -1.29
C ILE A 61 0.09 2.75 -1.10
N HIS A 62 -0.64 2.03 -1.93
CA HIS A 62 -2.04 1.74 -1.71
C HIS A 62 -2.20 0.25 -1.42
N LEU A 63 -3.04 -0.05 -0.45
CA LEU A 63 -3.40 -1.41 -0.07
C LEU A 63 -4.92 -1.53 -0.01
N MET A 64 -5.43 -2.65 -0.46
CA MET A 64 -6.75 -3.13 -0.09
C MET A 64 -6.55 -4.32 0.84
N ALA A 65 -6.83 -4.12 2.11
CA ALA A 65 -6.42 -5.02 3.18
C ALA A 65 -7.51 -5.29 4.21
N GLN A 66 -7.46 -6.48 4.78
CA GLN A 66 -8.30 -6.94 5.88
C GLN A 66 -7.46 -7.73 6.88
N SER A 67 -7.91 -7.85 8.11
CA SER A 67 -7.35 -8.75 9.12
C SER A 67 -8.25 -9.97 9.32
N LYS A 68 -7.66 -11.17 9.36
CA LYS A 68 -8.40 -12.40 9.72
C LYS A 68 -8.89 -12.39 11.16
N ASP A 69 -8.18 -11.68 12.04
CA ASP A 69 -8.38 -11.69 13.48
C ASP A 69 -9.00 -10.38 14.01
N GLY A 70 -9.54 -9.52 13.13
CA GLY A 70 -10.14 -8.24 13.52
C GLY A 70 -9.13 -7.25 14.14
N LYS A 71 -7.85 -7.28 13.73
CA LYS A 71 -6.76 -6.46 14.29
C LYS A 71 -6.04 -5.62 13.22
N LEU A 72 -6.78 -5.10 12.26
CA LEU A 72 -6.21 -4.37 11.13
C LEU A 72 -5.37 -3.16 11.56
N SER A 73 -5.81 -2.41 12.58
CA SER A 73 -5.06 -1.26 13.11
C SER A 73 -3.69 -1.65 13.66
N ASP A 74 -3.58 -2.79 14.35
CA ASP A 74 -2.32 -3.27 14.89
C ASP A 74 -1.39 -3.75 13.77
N LEU A 75 -1.93 -4.45 12.77
CA LEU A 75 -1.17 -4.84 11.57
C LEU A 75 -0.57 -3.63 10.87
N ILE A 76 -1.36 -2.60 10.61
CA ILE A 76 -0.90 -1.36 9.98
C ILE A 76 0.18 -0.68 10.80
N LYS A 77 -0.01 -0.59 12.10
CA LYS A 77 0.97 -0.01 13.03
C LYS A 77 2.31 -0.77 12.97
N ASP A 78 2.26 -2.10 12.99
CA ASP A 78 3.44 -2.96 12.94
C ASP A 78 4.17 -2.83 11.60
N ILE A 79 3.44 -2.87 10.48
CA ILE A 79 4.01 -2.68 9.13
C ILE A 79 4.70 -1.33 9.04
N LYS A 80 4.03 -0.23 9.43
CA LYS A 80 4.60 1.12 9.36
C LYS A 80 5.82 1.26 10.26
N LYS A 81 5.77 0.74 11.49
CA LYS A 81 6.89 0.80 12.44
C LYS A 81 8.10 0.02 11.92
N PHE A 82 7.90 -1.24 11.53
CA PHE A 82 8.97 -2.11 11.06
C PHE A 82 9.63 -1.57 9.80
N THR A 83 8.83 -1.21 8.79
CA THR A 83 9.35 -0.71 7.51
C THR A 83 10.08 0.61 7.69
N ALA A 84 9.56 1.55 8.49
CA ALA A 84 10.24 2.81 8.80
C ALA A 84 11.63 2.55 9.42
N GLN A 85 11.71 1.71 10.44
CA GLN A 85 12.99 1.40 11.11
C GLN A 85 13.99 0.74 10.16
N LYS A 86 13.56 -0.26 9.38
CA LYS A 86 14.43 -0.98 8.46
C LYS A 86 14.89 -0.11 7.29
N ILE A 87 14.00 0.71 6.73
CA ILE A 87 14.34 1.60 5.61
C ILE A 87 15.28 2.69 6.08
N LEU A 88 15.00 3.38 7.20
CA LEU A 88 15.88 4.41 7.76
C LEU A 88 17.27 3.85 8.05
N LYS A 89 17.36 2.69 8.70
CA LYS A 89 18.63 2.01 8.93
C LYS A 89 19.37 1.74 7.61
N ARG A 90 18.65 1.23 6.60
CA ARG A 90 19.25 0.91 5.29
C ARG A 90 19.71 2.16 4.54
N ILE A 91 19.03 3.30 4.66
CA ILE A 91 19.45 4.59 4.08
C ILE A 91 20.82 5.00 4.63
N VAL A 92 21.02 4.85 5.95
CA VAL A 92 22.29 5.19 6.60
C VAL A 92 23.43 4.23 6.19
N GLU A 93 23.16 2.93 6.16
CA GLU A 93 24.17 1.88 5.96
C GLU A 93 24.57 1.68 4.49
N ALA A 94 23.68 1.95 3.53
CA ALA A 94 23.88 1.55 2.12
C ALA A 94 24.62 2.56 1.26
N GLY A 95 25.09 3.68 1.81
CA GLY A 95 25.70 4.74 1.01
C GLY A 95 24.72 5.34 0.00
N GLU A 96 23.46 5.52 0.40
CA GLU A 96 22.45 6.20 -0.42
C GLU A 96 22.92 7.62 -0.72
N SER A 97 23.09 7.94 -2.01
CA SER A 97 23.59 9.26 -2.44
C SER A 97 22.72 10.43 -1.99
N ARG A 98 21.45 10.17 -1.68
CA ARG A 98 20.47 11.15 -1.21
C ARG A 98 20.25 11.09 0.30
N SER A 99 21.06 10.28 1.05
CA SER A 99 20.87 10.00 2.47
C SER A 99 20.73 11.27 3.30
N ASP A 100 21.66 12.21 3.16
CA ASP A 100 21.69 13.46 3.94
C ASP A 100 20.42 14.30 3.72
N TRP A 101 20.00 14.41 2.47
CA TRP A 101 18.79 15.15 2.13
C TRP A 101 17.53 14.44 2.67
N MET A 102 17.42 13.13 2.49
CA MET A 102 16.27 12.34 2.94
C MET A 102 16.15 12.38 4.47
N LEU A 103 17.25 12.14 5.19
CA LEU A 103 17.27 12.13 6.65
C LEU A 103 16.90 13.50 7.23
N LYS A 104 17.37 14.60 6.63
CA LYS A 104 16.98 15.96 7.04
C LYS A 104 15.46 16.18 6.91
N ARG A 105 14.81 15.64 5.84
CA ARG A 105 13.35 15.72 5.69
C ARG A 105 12.63 14.94 6.78
N PHE A 106 13.08 13.72 7.06
CA PHE A 106 12.50 12.87 8.09
C PHE A 106 12.69 13.42 9.50
N GLU A 107 13.85 14.02 9.79
CA GLU A 107 14.12 14.72 11.05
C GLU A 107 13.22 15.94 11.21
N PHE A 108 13.11 16.78 10.19
CA PHE A 108 12.25 17.95 10.21
C PHE A 108 10.78 17.58 10.47
N ALA A 109 10.28 16.55 9.82
CA ALA A 109 8.93 16.06 10.04
C ALA A 109 8.73 15.52 11.47
N ALA A 110 9.75 14.87 12.05
CA ALA A 110 9.70 14.38 13.44
C ALA A 110 9.58 15.52 14.45
N LYS A 111 10.30 16.63 14.24
CA LYS A 111 10.24 17.82 15.14
C LYS A 111 8.83 18.43 15.22
N SER A 112 8.02 18.25 14.17
CA SER A 112 6.63 18.72 14.16
C SER A 112 5.66 17.77 14.89
N ASN A 113 6.16 16.62 15.40
CA ASN A 113 5.34 15.58 16.00
C ASN A 113 5.98 15.08 17.29
N SER A 114 5.44 15.48 18.44
CA SER A 114 5.95 15.14 19.77
C SER A 114 6.01 13.64 20.10
N LYS A 115 5.41 12.79 19.27
CA LYS A 115 5.41 11.33 19.44
C LYS A 115 6.62 10.63 18.79
N ASN A 116 7.38 11.32 17.96
CA ASN A 116 8.55 10.77 17.28
C ASN A 116 9.83 11.23 17.95
N SER A 117 10.79 10.31 18.12
CA SER A 117 12.06 10.61 18.78
C SER A 117 13.06 11.32 17.86
N GLU A 118 13.36 10.76 16.71
CA GLU A 118 14.43 11.25 15.83
C GLU A 118 13.93 11.48 14.40
N TYR A 119 13.29 10.47 13.79
CA TYR A 119 12.80 10.52 12.41
C TYR A 119 11.33 10.16 12.30
N GLN A 120 10.62 10.81 11.39
CA GLN A 120 9.31 10.41 10.94
C GLN A 120 9.39 10.01 9.46
N PHE A 121 9.14 8.73 9.16
CA PHE A 121 9.18 8.19 7.80
C PHE A 121 7.83 8.27 7.11
N TRP A 122 6.78 7.77 7.76
CA TRP A 122 5.42 7.78 7.22
C TRP A 122 4.64 9.01 7.69
N GLN A 123 3.83 9.58 6.81
CA GLN A 123 2.86 10.61 7.20
C GLN A 123 1.91 10.07 8.28
N VAL A 124 1.39 10.99 9.12
CA VAL A 124 0.38 10.66 10.12
C VAL A 124 -0.95 10.35 9.40
N GLY A 125 -1.61 9.30 9.85
CA GLY A 125 -2.83 8.80 9.23
C GLY A 125 -2.57 7.77 8.14
N ASN A 126 -3.62 7.10 7.71
CA ASN A 126 -3.58 6.04 6.70
C ASN A 126 -4.69 6.20 5.67
N HIS A 127 -5.51 7.26 5.80
CA HIS A 127 -6.71 7.50 4.99
C HIS A 127 -7.52 6.22 4.76
N PRO A 128 -7.97 5.52 5.83
CA PRO A 128 -8.74 4.30 5.69
C PRO A 128 -10.11 4.61 5.13
N GLU A 129 -10.50 3.90 4.09
CA GLU A 129 -11.84 3.91 3.54
C GLU A 129 -12.42 2.49 3.64
N GLU A 130 -13.50 2.34 4.39
CA GLU A 130 -14.19 1.07 4.57
C GLU A 130 -14.87 0.62 3.27
N ILE A 131 -14.72 -0.66 2.91
CA ILE A 131 -15.26 -1.21 1.67
C ILE A 131 -16.52 -2.00 1.96
N PHE A 132 -17.68 -1.37 1.71
CA PHE A 132 -18.99 -1.96 1.97
C PHE A 132 -19.69 -2.53 0.74
N THR A 133 -19.28 -2.09 -0.47
CA THR A 133 -19.96 -2.48 -1.70
C THR A 133 -18.98 -3.01 -2.73
N GLU A 134 -19.44 -3.97 -3.53
CA GLU A 134 -18.68 -4.52 -4.64
C GLU A 134 -18.25 -3.42 -5.64
N LYS A 135 -19.15 -2.52 -5.97
CA LYS A 135 -18.85 -1.37 -6.84
C LYS A 135 -17.69 -0.53 -6.31
N PHE A 136 -17.65 -0.27 -5.01
CA PHE A 136 -16.58 0.52 -4.40
C PHE A 136 -15.26 -0.27 -4.36
N LEU A 137 -15.32 -1.57 -4.08
CA LEU A 137 -14.18 -2.49 -4.14
C LEU A 137 -13.51 -2.44 -5.52
N TRP A 138 -14.28 -2.67 -6.59
CA TRP A 138 -13.74 -2.66 -7.95
C TRP A 138 -13.22 -1.29 -8.38
N SER A 139 -13.89 -0.21 -7.97
CA SER A 139 -13.41 1.15 -8.21
C SER A 139 -12.02 1.37 -7.58
N LYS A 140 -11.82 0.89 -6.34
CA LYS A 140 -10.53 1.03 -5.64
C LYS A 140 -9.46 0.08 -6.21
N LEU A 141 -9.81 -1.13 -6.62
CA LEU A 141 -8.91 -2.04 -7.33
C LEU A 141 -8.43 -1.43 -8.65
N ASN A 142 -9.37 -0.92 -9.46
CA ASN A 142 -9.01 -0.23 -10.70
C ASN A 142 -8.12 1.00 -10.44
N TYR A 143 -8.42 1.77 -9.38
CA TYR A 143 -7.56 2.88 -8.97
C TYR A 143 -6.15 2.41 -8.64
N ILE A 144 -6.00 1.34 -7.83
CA ILE A 144 -4.71 0.75 -7.45
C ILE A 144 -3.94 0.31 -8.71
N HIS A 145 -4.56 -0.48 -9.58
CA HIS A 145 -3.90 -1.08 -10.72
C HIS A 145 -3.54 -0.06 -11.80
N MET A 146 -4.40 0.91 -12.06
CA MET A 146 -4.15 1.96 -13.04
C MET A 146 -3.21 3.07 -12.56
N ASN A 147 -2.79 3.07 -11.28
CA ASN A 147 -1.90 4.11 -10.74
C ASN A 147 -0.57 4.22 -11.51
N PRO A 148 0.17 3.11 -11.79
CA PRO A 148 1.41 3.16 -12.57
C PRO A 148 1.20 3.58 -14.03
N VAL A 149 0.06 3.24 -14.63
CA VAL A 149 -0.29 3.64 -15.99
C VAL A 149 -0.54 5.15 -16.06
N ARG A 150 -1.37 5.67 -15.14
CA ARG A 150 -1.65 7.13 -15.04
C ARG A 150 -0.41 7.95 -14.76
N SER A 151 0.56 7.35 -14.05
CA SER A 151 1.86 7.98 -13.76
C SER A 151 2.87 7.84 -14.91
N GLY A 152 2.50 7.21 -16.02
CA GLY A 152 3.37 7.01 -17.18
C GLY A 152 4.54 6.05 -16.96
N ILE A 153 4.48 5.20 -15.91
CA ILE A 153 5.56 4.25 -15.60
C ILE A 153 5.49 3.03 -16.52
N VAL A 154 4.29 2.55 -16.82
CA VAL A 154 4.02 1.42 -17.72
C VAL A 154 2.83 1.75 -18.61
N SER A 155 2.72 1.07 -19.75
CA SER A 155 1.57 1.21 -20.65
C SER A 155 0.41 0.33 -20.24
N LYS A 156 0.68 -0.81 -19.59
CA LYS A 156 -0.30 -1.80 -19.13
C LYS A 156 -0.08 -2.07 -17.64
N ALA A 157 -1.14 -2.08 -16.85
CA ALA A 157 -1.07 -2.21 -15.40
C ALA A 157 -0.38 -3.50 -14.94
N SER A 158 -0.65 -4.63 -15.62
CA SER A 158 -0.05 -5.94 -15.33
C SER A 158 1.45 -6.02 -15.62
N ASP A 159 2.03 -5.04 -16.29
CA ASP A 159 3.47 -4.98 -16.55
C ASP A 159 4.23 -4.30 -15.39
N TYR A 160 3.49 -3.71 -14.44
CA TYR A 160 4.12 -3.11 -13.27
C TYR A 160 4.34 -4.16 -12.17
N LEU A 161 5.60 -4.54 -11.99
CA LEU A 161 6.02 -5.61 -11.07
C LEU A 161 5.55 -5.43 -9.62
N TYR A 162 5.46 -4.18 -9.13
CA TYR A 162 5.14 -3.85 -7.75
C TYR A 162 3.65 -3.55 -7.53
N SER A 163 2.79 -4.30 -8.22
CA SER A 163 1.34 -4.20 -8.16
C SER A 163 0.71 -5.59 -8.21
N SER A 164 -0.49 -5.71 -7.63
CA SER A 164 -1.32 -6.91 -7.73
C SER A 164 -2.05 -7.06 -9.07
N ALA A 165 -1.88 -6.15 -10.03
CA ALA A 165 -2.55 -6.26 -11.32
C ALA A 165 -2.20 -7.58 -12.06
N SER A 166 -0.95 -8.06 -11.94
CA SER A 166 -0.52 -9.35 -12.48
C SER A 166 -1.29 -10.54 -11.93
N ASN A 167 -1.65 -10.55 -10.63
CA ASN A 167 -2.47 -11.61 -10.03
C ASN A 167 -3.85 -11.74 -10.71
N TYR A 168 -4.48 -10.62 -11.04
CA TYR A 168 -5.82 -10.55 -11.63
C TYR A 168 -5.87 -10.98 -13.10
N VAL A 169 -4.72 -11.02 -13.77
CA VAL A 169 -4.59 -11.54 -15.14
C VAL A 169 -3.87 -12.90 -15.19
N GLY A 170 -3.75 -13.59 -14.06
CA GLY A 170 -3.16 -14.93 -13.96
C GLY A 170 -1.67 -15.01 -14.21
N LYS A 171 -0.93 -13.90 -14.04
CA LYS A 171 0.55 -13.87 -14.11
C LYS A 171 1.16 -14.03 -12.72
N GLU A 172 2.44 -14.44 -12.68
CA GLU A 172 3.23 -14.42 -11.44
C GLU A 172 3.34 -13.01 -10.85
N SER A 173 3.32 -12.94 -9.53
CA SER A 173 3.43 -11.68 -8.78
C SER A 173 4.34 -11.82 -7.56
N LEU A 174 4.71 -10.68 -6.95
CA LEU A 174 5.61 -10.66 -5.80
C LEU A 174 4.91 -11.01 -4.47
N LEU A 175 3.59 -10.82 -4.39
CA LEU A 175 2.76 -11.18 -3.24
C LEU A 175 1.49 -11.87 -3.70
N ASP A 176 1.04 -12.84 -2.93
CA ASP A 176 -0.26 -13.45 -3.13
C ASP A 176 -1.37 -12.50 -2.69
N VAL A 177 -2.48 -12.48 -3.42
CA VAL A 177 -3.67 -11.73 -3.05
C VAL A 177 -4.90 -12.62 -3.11
N SER A 178 -5.86 -12.35 -2.22
CA SER A 178 -7.20 -12.93 -2.31
C SER A 178 -7.94 -12.20 -3.43
N LEU A 179 -8.13 -12.85 -4.56
CA LEU A 179 -8.84 -12.27 -5.69
C LEU A 179 -10.29 -11.96 -5.30
N ALA A 180 -10.75 -10.77 -5.67
CA ALA A 180 -12.16 -10.46 -5.63
C ALA A 180 -12.88 -11.18 -6.78
N ASP A 181 -14.12 -11.62 -6.53
CA ASP A 181 -14.94 -12.21 -7.60
C ASP A 181 -15.16 -11.18 -8.72
N ASN A 182 -14.88 -11.58 -9.96
CA ASN A 182 -15.00 -10.68 -11.09
C ASN A 182 -16.47 -10.50 -11.50
N PRO A 183 -17.02 -9.27 -11.43
CA PRO A 183 -18.42 -9.03 -11.82
C PRO A 183 -18.70 -9.30 -13.31
N ILE A 184 -17.67 -9.26 -14.17
CA ILE A 184 -17.81 -9.53 -15.62
C ILE A 184 -18.05 -11.02 -15.89
N ILE A 185 -17.56 -11.92 -15.03
CA ILE A 185 -17.78 -13.37 -15.16
C ILE A 185 -19.19 -13.76 -14.70
N ASN A 186 -19.89 -12.87 -13.97
CA ASN A 186 -21.24 -13.12 -13.51
C ASN A 186 -22.22 -12.06 -14.06
N PRO A 187 -22.67 -12.19 -15.33
CA PRO A 187 -23.49 -11.17 -15.99
C PRO A 187 -24.85 -10.92 -15.33
N LEU A 188 -25.29 -11.82 -14.43
CA LEU A 188 -26.54 -11.65 -13.67
C LEU A 188 -26.39 -10.69 -12.47
N LYS A 189 -25.17 -10.29 -12.12
CA LYS A 189 -24.87 -9.33 -11.05
C LYS A 189 -24.36 -7.99 -11.54
N SER A 190 -24.26 -7.76 -12.85
CA SER A 190 -23.72 -6.52 -13.41
C SER A 190 -24.67 -5.35 -13.14
N SER A 191 -24.42 -4.62 -12.07
CA SER A 191 -25.04 -3.31 -11.79
C SER A 191 -24.31 -2.17 -12.54
N GLY A 192 -24.03 -2.32 -13.84
CA GLY A 192 -23.60 -1.23 -14.70
C GLY A 192 -22.25 -0.58 -14.35
N PHE A 193 -21.32 -1.35 -13.76
CA PHE A 193 -19.96 -0.89 -13.49
C PHE A 193 -18.98 -1.76 -14.29
N ASP A 194 -18.59 -1.26 -15.45
CA ASP A 194 -17.60 -1.93 -16.31
C ASP A 194 -16.18 -1.58 -15.86
N VAL A 195 -15.54 -2.47 -15.13
CA VAL A 195 -14.07 -2.46 -15.00
C VAL A 195 -13.53 -3.31 -16.13
N ASP A 196 -12.93 -2.67 -17.11
CA ASP A 196 -12.28 -3.35 -18.20
C ASP A 196 -10.93 -3.91 -17.73
N ILE A 197 -10.93 -5.21 -17.38
CA ILE A 197 -9.72 -5.94 -16.96
C ILE A 197 -8.72 -6.06 -18.10
N ASP A 198 -9.16 -5.97 -19.34
CA ASP A 198 -8.25 -6.00 -20.51
C ASP A 198 -7.33 -4.77 -20.54
N LEU A 199 -7.68 -3.70 -19.80
CA LEU A 199 -6.81 -2.54 -19.59
C LEU A 199 -5.74 -2.78 -18.50
N TRP A 200 -5.84 -3.84 -17.74
CA TRP A 200 -4.83 -4.19 -16.75
C TRP A 200 -3.76 -5.08 -17.37
#